data_4255f09747d09ee65239b4ad362ba0d3
#
_entry.id   4255f09747d09ee65239b4ad362ba0d3
#
_cell.length_a   1.000
_cell.length_b   1.000
_cell.length_c   1.000
_cell.angle_alpha   90.00
_cell.angle_beta   90.00
_cell.angle_gamma   90.00
#
_symmetry.space_group_name_H-M   'P 1'
#
loop_
_entity.id
_entity.type
_entity.pdbx_description
1 polymer ?
#
loop_
_entity_poly.entity_id
_entity_poly.type
_entity_poly.pdbx_seq_one_letter_code
_entity_poly.pdbx_strand_id
1 'polypeptide(L)'
;MLDLEEGCTIEKIEAVAEEYHYQSMQAFECGDERLNTLYRQCLETTKTCTIDGFADCLTRERVLWMQDLFIDSLNTAYSYPDFALTRRMLLMFAQGQQENGRIITYTPSDLTWCSNPPGNFLWIQLITE
;
A
#
# COMPACT_ATOMS: atom_id res chain seq x y z
N MET A 1 -11.24 23.68 -3.57
CA MET A 1 -12.25 24.78 -3.62
C MET A 1 -13.37 24.28 -4.52
N LEU A 2 -14.62 24.31 -4.06
CA LEU A 2 -15.78 23.98 -4.89
C LEU A 2 -16.30 25.29 -5.45
N ASP A 3 -16.27 25.43 -6.78
CA ASP A 3 -16.89 26.55 -7.49
C ASP A 3 -18.30 26.13 -7.87
N LEU A 4 -19.29 26.74 -7.24
CA LEU A 4 -20.70 26.44 -7.49
C LEU A 4 -21.30 27.57 -8.33
N GLU A 5 -22.13 27.19 -9.29
CA GLU A 5 -22.91 28.17 -10.06
C GLU A 5 -23.91 28.88 -9.15
N GLU A 6 -24.23 30.14 -9.50
CA GLU A 6 -25.18 30.94 -8.75
C GLU A 6 -26.56 30.26 -8.75
N GLY A 7 -27.13 30.08 -7.57
CA GLY A 7 -28.41 29.39 -7.38
C GLY A 7 -28.30 27.91 -6.99
N CYS A 8 -27.10 27.34 -6.95
CA CYS A 8 -26.90 25.99 -6.42
C CYS A 8 -26.91 25.98 -4.90
N THR A 9 -27.53 24.95 -4.31
CA THR A 9 -27.54 24.71 -2.87
C THR A 9 -26.89 23.36 -2.58
N ILE A 10 -25.94 23.33 -1.64
CA ILE A 10 -25.35 22.07 -1.18
C ILE A 10 -26.26 21.51 -0.09
N GLU A 11 -26.89 20.38 -0.34
CA GLU A 11 -27.74 19.70 0.65
C GLU A 11 -26.92 18.86 1.61
N LYS A 12 -25.79 18.28 1.14
CA LYS A 12 -24.97 17.38 1.96
C LYS A 12 -23.52 17.36 1.46
N ILE A 13 -22.57 17.34 2.39
CA ILE A 13 -21.16 17.05 2.12
C ILE A 13 -20.75 15.93 3.08
N GLU A 14 -20.18 14.86 2.54
CA GLU A 14 -19.65 13.74 3.31
C GLU A 14 -18.23 13.43 2.87
N ALA A 15 -17.41 13.03 3.84
CA ALA A 15 -16.13 12.36 3.59
C ALA A 15 -16.32 10.87 3.88
N VAL A 16 -15.93 10.01 2.92
CA VAL A 16 -15.96 8.57 3.08
C VAL A 16 -14.52 8.08 3.20
N ALA A 17 -14.20 7.44 4.33
CA ALA A 17 -12.93 6.76 4.50
C ALA A 17 -13.00 5.39 3.82
N GLU A 18 -12.00 5.07 3.03
CA GLU A 18 -11.81 3.77 2.39
C GLU A 18 -10.49 3.19 2.90
N GLU A 19 -10.56 2.01 3.50
CA GLU A 19 -9.40 1.36 4.12
C GLU A 19 -9.53 -0.17 4.03
N TYR A 20 -8.39 -0.85 3.98
CA TYR A 20 -8.37 -2.31 4.10
C TYR A 20 -8.67 -2.73 5.53
N HIS A 21 -9.58 -3.69 5.69
CA HIS A 21 -9.98 -4.18 7.00
C HIS A 21 -9.05 -5.30 7.49
N TYR A 22 -8.03 -4.94 8.25
CA TYR A 22 -7.18 -5.90 8.93
C TYR A 22 -7.92 -6.63 10.05
N GLN A 23 -7.81 -7.97 10.07
CA GLN A 23 -8.50 -8.83 11.06
C GLN A 23 -7.96 -8.66 12.48
N SER A 24 -6.68 -8.37 12.61
CA SER A 24 -6.01 -8.23 13.90
C SER A 24 -4.88 -7.22 13.80
N MET A 25 -4.46 -6.72 14.94
CA MET A 25 -3.33 -5.80 15.08
C MET A 25 -2.43 -6.29 16.22
N GLN A 26 -1.13 -6.32 15.98
CA GLN A 26 -0.14 -6.62 17.01
C GLN A 26 0.00 -5.42 17.95
N ALA A 27 -0.02 -5.69 19.24
CA ALA A 27 0.23 -4.67 20.24
C ALA A 27 1.72 -4.52 20.49
N PHE A 28 2.18 -3.28 20.58
CA PHE A 28 3.51 -2.94 21.08
C PHE A 28 3.36 -1.89 22.19
N GLU A 29 4.02 -2.16 23.30
CA GLU A 29 4.10 -1.23 24.42
C GLU A 29 5.46 -1.35 25.09
N CYS A 30 6.08 -0.23 25.42
CA CYS A 30 7.34 -0.13 26.13
C CYS A 30 7.31 1.02 27.14
N GLY A 31 8.37 1.14 27.97
CA GLY A 31 8.47 2.19 28.97
C GLY A 31 8.70 3.62 28.44
N ASP A 32 8.92 3.80 27.14
CA ASP A 32 9.07 5.14 26.52
C ASP A 32 7.79 5.49 25.70
N GLU A 33 7.03 6.44 26.22
CA GLU A 33 5.77 6.87 25.59
C GLU A 33 5.97 7.50 24.20
N ARG A 34 7.16 8.04 23.91
CA ARG A 34 7.45 8.54 22.56
C ARG A 34 7.50 7.42 21.53
N LEU A 35 8.09 6.27 21.91
CA LEU A 35 8.11 5.08 21.05
C LEU A 35 6.73 4.48 20.88
N ASN A 36 5.93 4.42 21.95
CA ASN A 36 4.53 3.98 21.86
C ASN A 36 3.72 4.86 20.92
N THR A 37 3.91 6.18 21.01
CA THR A 37 3.24 7.14 20.12
C THR A 37 3.69 6.98 18.68
N LEU A 38 5.00 6.86 18.44
CA LEU A 38 5.55 6.63 17.10
C LEU A 38 4.98 5.35 16.49
N TYR A 39 4.95 4.25 17.25
CA TYR A 39 4.40 3.00 16.77
C TYR A 39 2.93 3.14 16.35
N ARG A 40 2.09 3.76 17.18
CA ARG A 40 0.68 4.02 16.83
C ARG A 40 0.54 4.86 15.55
N GLN A 41 1.37 5.90 15.38
CA GLN A 41 1.36 6.74 14.18
C GLN A 41 1.77 5.96 12.93
N CYS A 42 2.78 5.09 13.04
CA CYS A 42 3.18 4.21 11.93
C CYS A 42 2.07 3.23 11.54
N LEU A 43 1.38 2.63 12.52
CA LEU A 43 0.23 1.76 12.25
C LEU A 43 -0.89 2.48 11.50
N GLU A 44 -1.27 3.67 11.95
CA GLU A 44 -2.30 4.48 11.29
C GLU A 44 -1.87 4.90 9.87
N THR A 45 -0.58 5.20 9.67
CA THR A 45 -0.06 5.50 8.34
C THR A 45 -0.17 4.30 7.41
N THR A 46 0.29 3.13 7.86
CA THR A 46 0.18 1.88 7.09
C THR A 46 -1.28 1.60 6.72
N LYS A 47 -2.18 1.70 7.69
CA LYS A 47 -3.62 1.51 7.48
C LYS A 47 -4.19 2.48 6.45
N THR A 48 -3.85 3.77 6.58
CA THR A 48 -4.33 4.82 5.67
C THR A 48 -3.80 4.66 4.25
N CYS A 49 -2.59 4.13 4.09
CA CYS A 49 -1.99 3.85 2.78
C CYS A 49 -2.41 2.48 2.21
N THR A 50 -3.30 1.75 2.90
CA THR A 50 -3.75 0.43 2.46
C THR A 50 -5.25 0.47 2.17
N ILE A 51 -5.61 0.33 0.90
CA ILE A 51 -7.00 0.25 0.45
C ILE A 51 -7.25 -1.15 -0.13
N ASP A 52 -7.15 -1.31 -1.42
CA ASP A 52 -7.18 -2.60 -2.12
C ASP A 52 -5.78 -3.13 -2.46
N GLY A 53 -4.76 -2.36 -2.11
CA GLY A 53 -3.33 -2.62 -2.23
C GLY A 53 -2.55 -1.63 -1.38
N PHE A 54 -1.24 -1.85 -1.26
CA PHE A 54 -0.34 -0.89 -0.64
C PHE A 54 -0.09 0.26 -1.60
N ALA A 55 -0.26 1.47 -1.15
CA ALA A 55 0.02 2.68 -1.92
C ALA A 55 1.27 3.37 -1.38
N ASP A 56 2.21 3.70 -2.26
CA ASP A 56 3.43 4.44 -1.92
C ASP A 56 3.13 5.76 -1.21
N CYS A 57 2.06 6.42 -1.60
CA CYS A 57 1.64 7.69 -1.03
C CYS A 57 0.14 7.94 -1.30
N LEU A 58 -0.47 8.86 -0.54
CA LEU A 58 -1.90 9.16 -0.66
C LEU A 58 -2.25 10.24 -1.69
N THR A 59 -1.28 11.06 -2.08
CA THR A 59 -1.59 12.33 -2.75
C THR A 59 -1.02 12.48 -4.15
N ARG A 60 0.08 11.81 -4.48
CA ARG A 60 0.76 11.99 -5.77
C ARG A 60 0.51 10.82 -6.70
N GLU A 61 1.22 9.74 -6.53
CA GLU A 61 1.22 8.60 -7.45
C GLU A 61 0.09 7.62 -7.14
N ARG A 62 -0.06 7.26 -5.86
CA ARG A 62 -1.05 6.30 -5.36
C ARG A 62 -1.03 4.98 -6.11
N VAL A 63 0.17 4.49 -6.37
CA VAL A 63 0.39 3.24 -7.09
C VAL A 63 1.14 2.23 -6.25
N LEU A 64 1.01 0.97 -6.60
CA LEU A 64 1.76 -0.11 -5.97
C LEU A 64 3.12 -0.24 -6.63
N TRP A 65 4.16 0.28 -5.99
CA TRP A 65 5.55 0.08 -6.37
C TRP A 65 6.09 -1.23 -5.78
N MET A 66 6.98 -1.90 -6.49
CA MET A 66 7.57 -3.16 -6.02
C MET A 66 8.43 -2.98 -4.76
N GLN A 67 9.19 -1.89 -4.68
CA GLN A 67 9.98 -1.58 -3.49
C GLN A 67 9.11 -1.31 -2.28
N ASP A 68 8.04 -0.56 -2.48
CA ASP A 68 7.07 -0.24 -1.41
C ASP A 68 6.33 -1.51 -0.98
N LEU A 69 5.90 -2.36 -1.92
CA LEU A 69 5.33 -3.67 -1.60
C LEU A 69 6.24 -4.47 -0.65
N PHE A 70 7.54 -4.50 -0.92
CA PHE A 70 8.48 -5.23 -0.07
C PHE A 70 8.50 -4.68 1.36
N ILE A 71 8.63 -3.37 1.51
CA ILE A 71 8.65 -2.71 2.83
C ILE A 71 7.30 -2.84 3.55
N ASP A 72 6.20 -2.61 2.84
CA ASP A 72 4.87 -2.67 3.43
C ASP A 72 4.47 -4.09 3.82
N SER A 73 4.92 -5.09 3.05
CA SER A 73 4.72 -6.50 3.42
C SER A 73 5.42 -6.86 4.73
N LEU A 74 6.65 -6.37 4.94
CA LEU A 74 7.36 -6.54 6.21
C LEU A 74 6.65 -5.79 7.35
N ASN A 75 6.27 -4.53 7.12
CA ASN A 75 5.54 -3.74 8.10
C ASN A 75 4.24 -4.42 8.52
N THR A 76 3.46 -4.92 7.55
CA THR A 76 2.20 -5.60 7.83
C THR A 76 2.40 -6.95 8.48
N ALA A 77 3.45 -7.70 8.14
CA ALA A 77 3.78 -8.96 8.81
C ALA A 77 4.00 -8.79 10.33
N TYR A 78 4.62 -7.68 10.74
CA TYR A 78 4.85 -7.38 12.16
C TYR A 78 3.68 -6.67 12.85
N SER A 79 2.87 -5.95 12.11
CA SER A 79 1.83 -5.08 12.67
C SER A 79 0.42 -5.68 12.54
N TYR A 80 0.16 -6.31 11.43
CA TYR A 80 -1.12 -6.90 11.06
C TYR A 80 -0.85 -8.28 10.44
N PRO A 81 -0.87 -9.37 11.18
CA PRO A 81 -0.50 -10.70 10.67
C PRO A 81 -1.53 -11.24 9.67
N ASP A 82 -1.71 -10.51 8.58
CA ASP A 82 -2.58 -10.81 7.46
C ASP A 82 -1.78 -10.73 6.15
N PHE A 83 -1.50 -11.89 5.57
CA PHE A 83 -0.73 -11.99 4.33
C PHE A 83 -1.60 -12.06 3.07
N ALA A 84 -2.92 -11.98 3.20
CA ALA A 84 -3.83 -12.10 2.06
C ALA A 84 -3.59 -11.00 1.03
N LEU A 85 -3.39 -9.76 1.51
CA LEU A 85 -3.12 -8.62 0.67
C LEU A 85 -1.74 -8.71 -0.01
N THR A 86 -0.69 -9.03 0.75
CA THR A 86 0.66 -9.25 0.20
C THR A 86 0.65 -10.33 -0.89
N ARG A 87 -0.02 -11.45 -0.64
CA ARG A 87 -0.16 -12.52 -1.63
C ARG A 87 -0.88 -12.05 -2.89
N ARG A 88 -1.96 -11.30 -2.75
CA ARG A 88 -2.69 -10.70 -3.89
C ARG A 88 -1.76 -9.80 -4.71
N MET A 89 -0.99 -8.94 -4.05
CA MET A 89 -0.07 -8.02 -4.72
C MET A 89 1.02 -8.77 -5.47
N LEU A 90 1.60 -9.81 -4.88
CA LEU A 90 2.60 -10.66 -5.54
C LEU A 90 2.05 -11.31 -6.81
N LEU A 91 0.80 -11.79 -6.77
CA LEU A 91 0.13 -12.35 -7.95
C LEU A 91 -0.13 -11.30 -9.02
N MET A 92 -0.51 -10.07 -8.66
CA MET A 92 -0.68 -8.98 -9.61
C MET A 92 0.62 -8.64 -10.33
N PHE A 93 1.75 -8.62 -9.62
CA PHE A 93 3.07 -8.45 -10.25
C PHE A 93 3.42 -9.62 -11.16
N ALA A 94 3.15 -10.86 -10.76
CA ALA A 94 3.35 -12.03 -11.61
C ALA A 94 2.52 -11.97 -12.89
N GLN A 95 1.28 -11.52 -12.82
CA GLN A 95 0.42 -11.32 -14.00
C GLN A 95 0.93 -10.24 -14.95
N GLY A 96 1.68 -9.26 -14.43
CA GLY A 96 2.35 -8.23 -15.22
C GLY A 96 3.71 -8.63 -15.77
N GLN A 97 4.13 -9.90 -15.63
CA GLN A 97 5.41 -10.35 -16.15
C GLN A 97 5.46 -10.26 -17.68
N GLN A 98 6.54 -9.67 -18.19
CA GLN A 98 6.78 -9.49 -19.61
C GLN A 98 7.32 -10.79 -20.26
N GLU A 99 7.23 -10.89 -21.59
CA GLU A 99 7.75 -12.04 -22.34
C GLU A 99 9.23 -12.33 -22.10
N ASN A 100 10.02 -11.30 -21.81
CA ASN A 100 11.44 -11.41 -21.48
C ASN A 100 11.70 -11.85 -20.02
N GLY A 101 10.66 -12.17 -19.25
CA GLY A 101 10.72 -12.58 -17.86
C GLY A 101 10.81 -11.46 -16.84
N ARG A 102 10.91 -10.19 -17.25
CA ARG A 102 10.96 -9.05 -16.33
C ARG A 102 9.59 -8.77 -15.73
N ILE A 103 9.59 -8.34 -14.50
CA ILE A 103 8.41 -7.83 -13.80
C ILE A 103 8.43 -6.31 -13.88
N ILE A 104 7.28 -5.72 -14.15
CA ILE A 104 7.11 -4.25 -14.15
C ILE A 104 7.33 -3.68 -12.76
N THR A 105 7.73 -2.41 -12.70
CA THR A 105 8.11 -1.77 -11.44
C THR A 105 6.92 -1.41 -10.56
N TYR A 106 5.76 -1.17 -11.16
CA TYR A 106 4.50 -0.88 -10.45
C TYR A 106 3.32 -1.49 -11.19
N THR A 107 2.27 -1.82 -10.47
CA THR A 107 1.09 -2.52 -11.00
C THR A 107 -0.21 -1.98 -10.37
N PRO A 108 -1.35 -2.01 -11.06
CA PRO A 108 -1.49 -2.36 -12.49
C PRO A 108 -0.92 -1.28 -13.40
N SER A 109 -0.34 -1.67 -14.53
CA SER A 109 0.23 -0.72 -15.49
C SER A 109 0.27 -1.31 -16.90
N ASP A 110 0.07 -0.47 -17.89
CA ASP A 110 0.28 -0.76 -19.31
C ASP A 110 1.66 -0.30 -19.82
N LEU A 111 2.48 0.29 -18.94
CA LEU A 111 3.82 0.78 -19.26
C LEU A 111 4.86 -0.34 -19.21
N THR A 112 5.05 -1.02 -20.34
CA THR A 112 5.96 -2.18 -20.46
C THR A 112 7.44 -1.83 -20.36
N TRP A 113 7.82 -0.56 -20.52
CA TRP A 113 9.21 -0.10 -20.48
C TRP A 113 9.74 0.13 -19.05
N CYS A 114 8.86 0.27 -18.08
CA CYS A 114 9.23 0.56 -16.69
C CYS A 114 9.53 -0.72 -15.93
N SER A 115 10.75 -1.24 -16.09
CA SER A 115 11.25 -2.39 -15.33
C SER A 115 12.53 -2.01 -14.59
N ASN A 116 12.52 -2.18 -13.28
CA ASN A 116 13.65 -1.87 -12.39
C ASN A 116 14.25 -3.18 -11.86
N PRO A 117 15.51 -3.53 -12.21
CA PRO A 117 16.14 -4.76 -11.74
C PRO A 117 16.11 -4.98 -10.24
N PRO A 118 16.40 -3.99 -9.36
CA PRO A 118 16.25 -4.16 -7.92
C PRO A 118 14.85 -4.62 -7.52
N GLY A 119 13.79 -4.09 -8.10
CA GLY A 119 12.42 -4.51 -7.82
C GLY A 119 12.16 -5.99 -8.14
N ASN A 120 12.74 -6.51 -9.23
CA ASN A 120 12.62 -7.91 -9.59
C ASN A 120 13.27 -8.83 -8.54
N PHE A 121 14.41 -8.45 -7.98
CA PHE A 121 15.05 -9.19 -6.90
C PHE A 121 14.24 -9.16 -5.60
N LEU A 122 13.66 -8.01 -5.25
CA LEU A 122 12.78 -7.89 -4.09
C LEU A 122 11.53 -8.75 -4.21
N TRP A 123 10.96 -8.87 -5.41
CA TRP A 123 9.82 -9.76 -5.66
C TRP A 123 10.19 -11.22 -5.44
N ILE A 124 11.35 -11.66 -5.97
CA ILE A 124 11.85 -13.02 -5.75
C ILE A 124 12.07 -13.27 -4.24
N GLN A 125 12.70 -12.33 -3.55
CA GLN A 125 12.92 -12.42 -2.12
C GLN A 125 11.60 -12.58 -1.36
N LEU A 126 10.62 -11.76 -1.68
CA LEU A 126 9.33 -11.75 -0.96
C LEU A 126 8.52 -13.04 -1.16
N ILE A 127 8.64 -13.74 -2.28
CA ILE A 127 7.95 -15.02 -2.49
C ILE A 127 8.67 -16.21 -1.85
N THR A 128 9.89 -16.02 -1.35
CA THR A 128 10.69 -17.08 -0.72
C THR A 128 10.65 -17.02 0.81
N GLU A 129 10.14 -15.95 1.38
CA GLU A 129 9.90 -15.77 2.82
C GLU A 129 8.50 -16.22 3.24
#